data_766505f0b07fc60f1275eba54499799c
#
_entry.id   766505f0b07fc60f1275eba54499799c
#
_cell.length_a   1.000
_cell.length_b   1.000
_cell.length_c   1.000
_cell.angle_alpha   90.00
_cell.angle_beta   90.00
_cell.angle_gamma   90.00
#
_symmetry.space_group_name_H-M   'P 1'
#
loop_
_entity.id
_entity.type
_entity.pdbx_description
1 polymer ?
#
loop_
_entity_poly.entity_id
_entity_poly.type
_entity_poly.pdbx_seq_one_letter_code
_entity_poly.pdbx_strand_id
1 'polypeptide(L)'
;MLVSHEYIIDPQNAKAFLQAVHELRRVRRRAGAMSWAVYEDIERPGLFIETFLMGSWIEHLRQQERHTMNDLLLQSRVLAFHQGTTSPAIRYLVAPV
;
A
#
# COMPACT_ATOMS: atom_id res chain seq x y z
N MET A 1 7.31 5.70 11.58
CA MET A 1 7.03 4.28 11.29
C MET A 1 6.76 4.13 9.80
N LEU A 2 7.48 3.23 9.16
CA LEU A 2 7.29 2.92 7.74
C LEU A 2 6.33 1.74 7.61
N VAL A 3 5.31 1.91 6.78
CA VAL A 3 4.38 0.83 6.44
C VAL A 3 4.70 0.36 5.03
N SER A 4 4.78 -0.96 4.83
CA SER A 4 4.98 -1.53 3.49
C SER A 4 3.92 -2.59 3.20
N HIS A 5 3.36 -2.51 1.99
CA HIS A 5 2.41 -3.49 1.46
C HIS A 5 3.04 -4.13 0.22
N GLU A 6 3.22 -5.45 0.24
CA GLU A 6 3.83 -6.19 -0.86
C GLU A 6 2.74 -6.85 -1.70
N TYR A 7 2.73 -6.55 -3.01
CA TYR A 7 1.76 -7.10 -3.95
C TYR A 7 2.46 -7.92 -5.02
N ILE A 8 1.92 -9.09 -5.34
CA ILE A 8 2.40 -9.93 -6.44
C ILE A 8 1.46 -9.72 -7.62
N ILE A 9 1.97 -9.14 -8.70
CA ILE A 9 1.16 -8.66 -9.81
C ILE A 9 1.57 -9.36 -11.10
N ASP A 10 0.58 -9.85 -11.87
CA ASP A 10 0.83 -10.36 -13.20
C ASP A 10 1.41 -9.23 -14.06
N PRO A 11 2.54 -9.46 -14.76
CA PRO A 11 3.13 -8.41 -15.61
C PRO A 11 2.18 -7.79 -16.61
N GLN A 12 1.21 -8.56 -17.10
CA GLN A 12 0.19 -8.04 -18.03
C GLN A 12 -0.71 -6.99 -17.37
N ASN A 13 -0.83 -7.03 -16.04
CA ASN A 13 -1.68 -6.12 -15.29
C ASN A 13 -0.90 -5.01 -14.60
N ALA A 14 0.43 -4.96 -14.79
CA ALA A 14 1.27 -4.01 -14.06
C ALA A 14 0.84 -2.55 -14.28
N LYS A 15 0.55 -2.18 -15.52
CA LYS A 15 0.14 -0.80 -15.82
C LYS A 15 -1.18 -0.44 -15.14
N ALA A 16 -2.16 -1.32 -15.22
CA ALA A 16 -3.47 -1.11 -14.58
C ALA A 16 -3.33 -1.07 -13.06
N PHE A 17 -2.49 -1.96 -12.49
CA PHE A 17 -2.21 -1.95 -11.06
C PHE A 17 -1.58 -0.62 -10.62
N LEU A 18 -0.58 -0.13 -11.35
CA LEU A 18 0.09 1.12 -11.00
C LEU A 18 -0.88 2.30 -11.04
N GLN A 19 -1.80 2.32 -11.98
CA GLN A 19 -2.85 3.35 -12.03
C GLN A 19 -3.75 3.27 -10.79
N ALA A 20 -4.14 2.06 -10.40
CA ALA A 20 -5.00 1.87 -9.24
C ALA A 20 -4.28 2.22 -7.93
N VAL A 21 -3.03 1.78 -7.76
CA VAL A 21 -2.28 2.04 -6.52
C VAL A 21 -1.95 3.52 -6.36
N HIS A 22 -1.76 4.26 -7.45
CA HIS A 22 -1.53 5.70 -7.38
C HIS A 22 -2.73 6.46 -6.80
N GLU A 23 -3.93 5.94 -6.96
CA GLU A 23 -5.12 6.54 -6.34
C GLU A 23 -5.07 6.40 -4.81
N LEU A 24 -4.39 5.39 -4.29
CA LEU A 24 -4.23 5.22 -2.84
C LEU A 24 -3.31 6.29 -2.22
N ARG A 25 -2.45 6.93 -3.00
CA ARG A 25 -1.58 8.00 -2.49
C ARG A 25 -2.39 9.06 -1.73
N ARG A 26 -3.49 9.50 -2.31
CA ARG A 26 -4.35 10.51 -1.70
C ARG A 26 -5.01 9.98 -0.42
N VAL A 27 -5.46 8.73 -0.45
CA VAL A 27 -6.05 8.08 0.72
C VAL A 27 -5.03 8.03 1.87
N ARG A 28 -3.79 7.60 1.56
CA ARG A 28 -2.72 7.51 2.57
C ARG A 28 -2.36 8.89 3.14
N ARG A 29 -2.23 9.89 2.26
CA ARG A 29 -1.90 11.25 2.70
C ARG A 29 -2.98 11.87 3.55
N ARG A 30 -4.24 11.69 3.18
CA ARG A 30 -5.37 12.18 3.98
C ARG A 30 -5.40 11.49 5.34
N ALA A 31 -4.95 10.24 5.40
CA ALA A 31 -4.84 9.47 6.62
C ALA A 31 -3.61 9.83 7.46
N GLY A 32 -2.79 10.79 7.03
CA GLY A 32 -1.65 11.27 7.79
C GLY A 32 -0.28 10.81 7.32
N ALA A 33 -0.18 10.12 6.18
CA ALA A 33 1.11 9.70 5.66
C ALA A 33 1.95 10.90 5.25
N MET A 34 3.20 10.92 5.74
CA MET A 34 4.16 12.00 5.46
C MET A 34 4.87 11.80 4.12
N SER A 35 4.94 10.56 3.66
CA SER A 35 5.49 10.22 2.36
C SER A 35 4.78 9.01 1.80
N TRP A 36 4.86 8.83 0.48
CA TRP A 36 4.26 7.70 -0.21
C TRP A 36 5.09 7.36 -1.44
N ALA A 37 5.30 6.07 -1.69
CA ALA A 37 5.98 5.60 -2.88
C ALA A 37 5.54 4.18 -3.23
N VAL A 38 5.74 3.78 -4.48
CA VAL A 38 5.59 2.41 -4.90
C VAL A 38 6.84 2.01 -5.69
N TYR A 39 7.36 0.83 -5.40
CA TYR A 39 8.58 0.29 -5.99
C TYR A 39 8.30 -1.07 -6.62
N GLU A 40 9.07 -1.41 -7.62
CA GLU A 40 9.12 -2.78 -8.12
C GLU A 40 10.49 -3.37 -7.79
N ASP A 41 10.53 -4.62 -7.31
CA ASP A 41 11.78 -5.33 -7.04
C ASP A 41 12.42 -5.71 -8.38
N ILE A 42 13.65 -5.23 -8.65
CA ILE A 42 14.32 -5.53 -9.92
C ILE A 42 14.75 -6.99 -10.03
N GLU A 43 14.93 -7.69 -8.91
CA GLU A 43 15.27 -9.12 -8.93
C GLU A 43 14.05 -10.02 -9.02
N ARG A 44 12.86 -9.48 -8.74
CA ARG A 44 11.59 -10.21 -8.75
C ARG A 44 10.55 -9.41 -9.51
N PRO A 45 10.59 -9.40 -10.85
CA PRO A 45 9.58 -8.69 -11.63
C PRO A 45 8.17 -9.12 -11.24
N GLY A 46 7.28 -8.16 -11.06
CA GLY A 46 5.92 -8.40 -10.60
C GLY A 46 5.73 -8.24 -9.09
N LEU A 47 6.81 -8.17 -8.31
CA LEU A 47 6.72 -7.84 -6.88
C LEU A 47 6.77 -6.33 -6.72
N PHE A 48 5.62 -5.74 -6.35
CA PHE A 48 5.50 -4.30 -6.11
C PHE A 48 5.32 -4.04 -4.62
N ILE A 49 5.94 -2.98 -4.14
CA ILE A 49 5.89 -2.62 -2.73
C ILE A 49 5.42 -1.18 -2.62
N GLU A 50 4.25 -1.00 -2.01
CA GLU A 50 3.75 0.33 -1.64
C GLU A 50 4.30 0.66 -0.26
N THR A 51 4.91 1.84 -0.11
CA THR A 51 5.42 2.30 1.18
C THR A 51 4.84 3.66 1.53
N PHE A 52 4.60 3.88 2.82
CA PHE A 52 4.23 5.20 3.31
C PHE A 52 4.69 5.36 4.76
N LEU A 53 5.05 6.59 5.12
CA LEU A 53 5.59 6.91 6.44
C LEU A 53 4.48 7.51 7.30
N MET A 54 4.26 6.91 8.48
CA MET A 54 3.30 7.38 9.47
C MET A 54 4.03 7.91 10.70
N GLY A 55 3.41 8.84 11.42
CA GLY A 55 4.00 9.42 12.62
C GLY A 55 4.16 8.42 13.75
N SER A 56 3.15 7.58 13.98
CA SER A 56 3.18 6.60 15.06
C SER A 56 2.19 5.46 14.78
N TRP A 57 2.37 4.35 15.51
CA TRP A 57 1.46 3.21 15.48
C TRP A 57 0.04 3.60 15.91
N ILE A 58 -0.07 4.39 16.98
CA ILE A 58 -1.37 4.83 17.50
C ILE A 58 -2.10 5.68 16.46
N GLU A 59 -1.39 6.59 15.82
CA GLU A 59 -1.98 7.42 14.78
C GLU A 59 -2.44 6.59 13.58
N HIS A 60 -1.64 5.62 13.18
CA HIS A 60 -2.01 4.69 12.11
C HIS A 60 -3.31 3.96 12.44
N LEU A 61 -3.46 3.43 13.67
CA LEU A 61 -4.67 2.76 14.09
C LEU A 61 -5.89 3.68 14.07
N ARG A 62 -5.72 4.92 14.53
CA ARG A 62 -6.81 5.91 14.51
C ARG A 62 -7.28 6.22 13.09
N GLN A 63 -6.34 6.31 12.15
CA GLN A 63 -6.66 6.63 10.77
C GLN A 63 -7.39 5.48 10.07
N GLN A 64 -7.08 4.24 10.40
CA GLN A 64 -7.81 3.10 9.85
C GLN A 64 -9.30 3.15 10.17
N GLU A 65 -9.66 3.67 11.34
CA GLU A 65 -11.06 3.80 11.76
C GLU A 65 -11.80 4.91 11.00
N ARG A 66 -11.06 5.80 10.32
CA ARG A 66 -11.63 6.96 9.62
C ARG A 66 -11.77 6.75 8.11
N HIS A 67 -11.52 5.54 7.61
CA HIS A 67 -11.64 5.27 6.19
C HIS A 67 -13.10 5.40 5.76
N THR A 68 -13.32 6.11 4.64
CA THR A 68 -14.64 6.22 4.02
C THR A 68 -14.93 4.96 3.21
N MET A 69 -16.20 4.79 2.81
CA MET A 69 -16.57 3.70 1.91
C MET A 69 -15.79 3.79 0.60
N ASN A 70 -15.58 4.99 0.06
CA ASN A 70 -14.81 5.18 -1.16
C ASN A 70 -13.35 4.75 -0.98
N ASP A 71 -12.75 5.04 0.17
CA ASP A 71 -11.38 4.60 0.49
C ASP A 71 -11.29 3.07 0.46
N LEU A 72 -12.27 2.40 1.06
CA LEU A 72 -12.32 0.93 1.10
C LEU A 72 -12.51 0.34 -0.30
N LEU A 73 -13.30 0.98 -1.15
CA LEU A 73 -13.47 0.55 -2.54
C LEU A 73 -12.18 0.67 -3.34
N LEU A 74 -11.42 1.76 -3.15
CA LEU A 74 -10.12 1.94 -3.79
C LEU A 74 -9.14 0.87 -3.34
N GLN A 75 -9.10 0.57 -2.04
CA GLN A 75 -8.25 -0.48 -1.49
C GLN A 75 -8.62 -1.85 -2.06
N SER A 76 -9.92 -2.15 -2.15
CA SER A 76 -10.40 -3.40 -2.75
C SER A 76 -9.97 -3.55 -4.20
N ARG A 77 -10.01 -2.45 -4.97
CA ARG A 77 -9.59 -2.45 -6.37
C ARG A 77 -8.11 -2.81 -6.51
N VAL A 78 -7.27 -2.24 -5.64
CA VAL A 78 -5.84 -2.55 -5.63
C VAL A 78 -5.61 -4.01 -5.23
N LEU A 79 -6.29 -4.47 -4.17
CA LEU A 79 -6.18 -5.85 -3.69
C LEU A 79 -6.58 -6.88 -4.77
N ALA A 80 -7.53 -6.54 -5.63
CA ALA A 80 -7.99 -7.46 -6.68
C ALA A 80 -6.89 -7.81 -7.69
N PHE A 81 -5.83 -7.01 -7.79
CA PHE A 81 -4.69 -7.30 -8.67
C PHE A 81 -3.70 -8.28 -8.05
N HIS A 82 -3.73 -8.45 -6.73
CA HIS A 82 -2.76 -9.30 -6.04
C HIS A 82 -3.02 -10.77 -6.37
N GLN A 83 -1.97 -11.48 -6.78
CA GLN A 83 -2.01 -12.92 -7.06
C GLN A 83 -1.65 -13.72 -5.82
N GLY A 84 -2.17 -14.94 -5.74
CA GLY A 84 -1.90 -15.84 -4.65
C GLY A 84 -3.10 -16.07 -3.77
N THR A 85 -2.98 -17.04 -2.86
CA THR A 85 -4.06 -17.48 -1.96
C THR A 85 -4.05 -16.72 -0.63
N THR A 86 -2.98 -15.95 -0.36
CA THR A 86 -2.83 -15.18 0.87
C THR A 86 -2.95 -13.69 0.56
N SER A 87 -3.33 -12.90 1.58
CA SER A 87 -3.34 -11.45 1.48
C SER A 87 -1.94 -10.91 1.25
N PRO A 88 -1.79 -9.70 0.67
CA PRO A 88 -0.49 -9.05 0.56
C PRO A 88 0.20 -8.96 1.91
N ALA A 89 1.52 -9.17 1.92
CA ALA A 89 2.31 -9.03 3.15
C ALA A 89 2.36 -7.56 3.57
N ILE A 90 2.03 -7.29 4.82
CA ILE A 90 2.08 -5.95 5.39
C ILE A 90 3.12 -5.95 6.49
N ARG A 91 4.04 -4.98 6.44
CA ARG A 91 5.08 -4.83 7.46
C ARG A 91 5.06 -3.42 8.04
N TYR A 92 5.35 -3.35 9.33
CA TYR A 92 5.44 -2.10 10.08
C TYR A 92 6.86 -2.00 10.63
N LEU A 93 7.61 -1.02 10.16
CA LEU A 93 9.03 -0.91 10.40
C LEU A 93 9.35 0.40 11.12
N VAL A 94 10.21 0.32 12.13
CA VAL A 94 10.74 1.51 12.79
C VAL A 94 12.27 1.47 12.73
N ALA A 95 12.87 2.64 12.55
CA ALA A 95 14.32 2.75 12.63
C ALA A 95 14.72 2.61 14.10
N PRO A 96 15.64 1.68 14.44
CA PRO A 96 16.03 1.46 15.84
C PRO A 96 16.97 2.55 16.39
N VAL A 97 17.49 3.39 15.51
CA VAL A 97 18.40 4.48 15.86
C VAL A 97 18.01 5.77 15.18
#